data_a1839b48e1b6e89b407815a7001626c7
#
_entry.id   a1839b48e1b6e89b407815a7001626c7
#
_cell.length_a   1.000
_cell.length_b   1.000
_cell.length_c   1.000
_cell.angle_alpha   90.00
_cell.angle_beta   90.00
_cell.angle_gamma   90.00
#
_symmetry.space_group_name_H-M   'P 1'
#
loop_
_entity.id
_entity.type
_entity.pdbx_description
1 polymer ?
#
loop_
_entity_poly.entity_id
_entity_poly.type
_entity_poly.pdbx_seq_one_letter_code
_entity_poly.pdbx_strand_id
1 'polypeptide(L)'
;AYCSLGGFAFNHPEYIYPEIADVYFKMEGKALGHPLLRRDICVKNDIEIRKSPWFLIITGANMAGKSTYLRTIGVNYLLGCIGAPVCAASLTLYPARMVTSLRTSDSLASNESYFFAELKRLKMIIDRLQQGEQLFIILDEILKGTNSIDKQKGSLALMKQLVANQACGIIATHDLALGELEKEFPNQIKNYRFEADIQDNELTFSYQLREGIAQNMNACFLMKKMGITV
;
A
#
# COMPACT_ATOMS: atom_id res chain seq x y z
N ALA A 1 24.43 8.77 10.53
CA ALA A 1 23.55 8.68 9.36
C ALA A 1 24.35 8.40 8.07
N TYR A 2 25.28 9.28 7.64
CA TYR A 2 26.01 9.09 6.37
C TYR A 2 26.82 7.79 6.32
N CYS A 3 27.51 7.40 7.40
CA CYS A 3 28.23 6.11 7.47
C CYS A 3 27.28 4.90 7.32
N SER A 4 26.08 5.00 7.88
CA SER A 4 25.08 3.92 7.77
C SER A 4 24.54 3.79 6.36
N LEU A 5 24.26 4.92 5.69
CA LEU A 5 23.82 4.92 4.28
C LEU A 5 24.94 4.46 3.32
N GLY A 6 26.20 4.89 3.60
CA GLY A 6 27.36 4.41 2.85
C GLY A 6 27.58 2.90 3.02
N GLY A 7 27.44 2.38 4.23
CA GLY A 7 27.48 0.94 4.49
C GLY A 7 26.35 0.18 3.83
N PHE A 8 25.15 0.77 3.80
CA PHE A 8 24.01 0.21 3.08
C PHE A 8 24.28 0.10 1.58
N ALA A 9 24.75 1.19 0.95
CA ALA A 9 25.11 1.20 -0.46
C ALA A 9 26.24 0.20 -0.77
N PHE A 10 27.27 0.14 0.07
CA PHE A 10 28.39 -0.79 -0.10
C PHE A 10 27.96 -2.26 -0.03
N ASN A 11 27.05 -2.59 0.89
CA ASN A 11 26.55 -3.96 1.08
C ASN A 11 25.50 -4.40 0.05
N HIS A 12 24.99 -3.45 -0.74
CA HIS A 12 23.97 -3.70 -1.77
C HIS A 12 24.37 -3.10 -3.13
N PRO A 13 25.47 -3.55 -3.74
CA PRO A 13 25.96 -3.00 -5.01
C PRO A 13 25.01 -3.20 -6.18
N GLU A 14 24.02 -4.09 -6.06
CA GLU A 14 22.96 -4.35 -7.03
C GLU A 14 21.79 -3.35 -6.93
N TYR A 15 21.73 -2.52 -5.89
CA TYR A 15 20.69 -1.50 -5.75
C TYR A 15 21.02 -0.29 -6.62
N ILE A 16 19.97 0.37 -7.09
CA ILE A 16 20.10 1.50 -8.02
C ILE A 16 19.75 2.82 -7.31
N TYR A 17 20.27 3.93 -7.83
CA TYR A 17 19.79 5.26 -7.44
C TYR A 17 18.62 5.64 -8.33
N PRO A 18 17.47 6.08 -7.74
CA PRO A 18 16.30 6.41 -8.52
C PRO A 18 16.47 7.73 -9.27
N GLU A 19 15.72 7.88 -10.37
CA GLU A 19 15.54 9.15 -11.06
C GLU A 19 14.51 9.99 -10.31
N ILE A 20 14.78 11.30 -10.20
CA ILE A 20 13.84 12.25 -9.59
C ILE A 20 13.02 12.92 -10.71
N ALA A 21 11.70 12.82 -10.57
CA ALA A 21 10.76 13.44 -11.50
C ALA A 21 10.43 14.88 -11.08
N ASP A 22 10.22 15.76 -12.06
CA ASP A 22 9.90 17.18 -11.85
C ASP A 22 8.39 17.45 -11.76
N VAL A 23 7.54 16.49 -12.18
CA VAL A 23 6.08 16.68 -12.27
C VAL A 23 5.37 15.82 -11.23
N TYR A 24 4.51 16.46 -10.44
CA TYR A 24 3.63 15.80 -9.48
C TYR A 24 2.44 15.14 -10.18
N PHE A 25 2.08 13.91 -9.90
CA PHE A 25 2.81 12.92 -9.13
C PHE A 25 3.29 11.84 -10.11
N LYS A 26 4.52 11.38 -9.93
CA LYS A 26 5.07 10.27 -10.69
C LYS A 26 5.76 9.30 -9.75
N MET A 27 5.45 8.00 -9.88
CA MET A 27 6.21 6.91 -9.29
C MET A 27 6.10 5.70 -10.22
N GLU A 28 7.17 5.41 -10.95
CA GLU A 28 7.28 4.27 -11.84
C GLU A 28 8.48 3.44 -11.44
N GLY A 29 8.24 2.18 -11.11
CA GLY A 29 9.32 1.29 -10.70
C GLY A 29 9.12 -0.16 -11.16
N LYS A 30 10.24 -0.80 -11.46
CA LYS A 30 10.29 -2.19 -11.88
C LYS A 30 11.02 -3.04 -10.87
N ALA A 31 10.46 -4.23 -10.61
CA ALA A 31 11.04 -5.24 -9.73
C ALA A 31 11.45 -4.68 -8.36
N LEU A 32 10.56 -3.92 -7.70
CA LEU A 32 10.80 -3.42 -6.35
C LEU A 32 10.75 -4.56 -5.34
N GLY A 33 11.78 -4.66 -4.51
CA GLY A 33 11.88 -5.59 -3.40
C GLY A 33 11.97 -4.89 -2.06
N HIS A 34 11.61 -5.57 -0.99
CA HIS A 34 11.77 -5.01 0.36
C HIS A 34 13.22 -5.18 0.83
N PRO A 35 13.95 -4.10 1.13
CA PRO A 35 15.40 -4.19 1.41
C PRO A 35 15.76 -4.99 2.66
N LEU A 36 14.81 -5.22 3.57
CA LEU A 36 15.01 -6.04 4.78
C LEU A 36 14.62 -7.51 4.60
N LEU A 37 14.06 -7.90 3.45
CA LEU A 37 13.80 -9.31 3.15
C LEU A 37 15.03 -9.97 2.57
N ARG A 38 15.24 -11.23 2.92
CA ARG A 38 16.30 -12.05 2.32
C ARG A 38 16.07 -12.13 0.82
N ARG A 39 17.15 -12.07 0.04
CA ARG A 39 17.11 -12.01 -1.43
C ARG A 39 16.45 -13.22 -2.07
N ASP A 40 16.66 -14.40 -1.47
CA ASP A 40 16.16 -15.70 -1.94
C ASP A 40 14.63 -15.86 -1.79
N ILE A 41 14.00 -15.11 -0.88
CA ILE A 41 12.55 -15.17 -0.62
C ILE A 41 11.82 -13.89 -1.03
N CYS A 42 12.55 -12.85 -1.42
CA CYS A 42 11.97 -11.55 -1.75
C CYS A 42 11.32 -11.59 -3.14
N VAL A 43 9.99 -11.67 -3.17
CA VAL A 43 9.22 -11.52 -4.41
C VAL A 43 9.15 -10.05 -4.75
N LYS A 44 9.60 -9.70 -5.96
CA LYS A 44 9.65 -8.33 -6.46
C LYS A 44 8.41 -8.02 -7.29
N ASN A 45 7.89 -6.79 -7.14
CA ASN A 45 6.71 -6.31 -7.85
C ASN A 45 6.94 -4.93 -8.45
N ASP A 46 6.15 -4.60 -9.46
CA ASP A 46 6.19 -3.30 -10.13
C ASP A 46 5.25 -2.30 -9.44
N ILE A 47 5.46 -1.01 -9.72
CA ILE A 47 4.53 0.07 -9.39
C ILE A 47 4.44 1.05 -10.55
N GLU A 48 3.24 1.58 -10.81
CA GLU A 48 3.01 2.59 -11.82
C GLU A 48 1.97 3.62 -11.37
N ILE A 49 2.43 4.85 -11.11
CA ILE A 49 1.61 6.03 -10.89
C ILE A 49 2.19 7.16 -11.74
N ARG A 50 1.45 7.61 -12.78
CA ARG A 50 1.95 8.56 -13.79
C ARG A 50 1.32 9.93 -13.75
N LYS A 51 0.30 10.13 -12.93
CA LYS A 51 -0.49 11.38 -12.89
C LYS A 51 -1.18 11.59 -11.55
N SER A 52 -1.74 12.76 -11.36
CA SER A 52 -2.59 13.11 -10.22
C SER A 52 -3.98 13.51 -10.70
N PRO A 53 -5.08 13.14 -10.04
CA PRO A 53 -5.12 12.15 -8.95
C PRO A 53 -4.93 10.72 -9.46
N TRP A 54 -4.32 9.85 -8.64
CA TRP A 54 -4.21 8.44 -8.95
C TRP A 54 -4.10 7.57 -7.70
N PHE A 55 -5.00 6.64 -7.56
CA PHE A 55 -4.98 5.67 -6.46
C PHE A 55 -4.91 4.23 -6.97
N LEU A 56 -4.01 3.46 -6.36
CA LEU A 56 -3.99 2.02 -6.50
C LEU A 56 -4.78 1.39 -5.35
N ILE A 57 -5.84 0.66 -5.66
CA ILE A 57 -6.60 -0.12 -4.68
C ILE A 57 -6.13 -1.57 -4.76
N ILE A 58 -5.58 -2.06 -3.66
CA ILE A 58 -5.01 -3.41 -3.60
C ILE A 58 -5.90 -4.30 -2.73
N THR A 59 -6.57 -5.24 -3.38
CA THR A 59 -7.42 -6.23 -2.72
C THR A 59 -6.71 -7.56 -2.51
N GLY A 60 -7.22 -8.39 -1.62
CA GLY A 60 -6.71 -9.74 -1.38
C GLY A 60 -6.88 -10.21 0.05
N ALA A 61 -6.70 -11.50 0.27
CA ALA A 61 -6.78 -12.13 1.58
C ALA A 61 -5.70 -11.62 2.55
N ASN A 62 -5.90 -11.86 3.84
CA ASN A 62 -4.83 -11.72 4.81
C ASN A 62 -3.68 -12.68 4.45
N MET A 63 -2.45 -12.30 4.78
CA MET A 63 -1.21 -13.02 4.47
C MET A 63 -0.82 -13.06 2.97
N ALA A 64 -1.66 -12.57 2.04
CA ALA A 64 -1.36 -12.61 0.61
C ALA A 64 -0.24 -11.65 0.15
N GLY A 65 0.28 -10.78 1.05
CA GLY A 65 1.42 -9.90 0.76
C GLY A 65 1.10 -8.40 0.66
N LYS A 66 -0.17 -7.98 0.80
CA LYS A 66 -0.60 -6.57 0.69
C LYS A 66 0.24 -5.61 1.54
N SER A 67 0.30 -5.84 2.86
CA SER A 67 1.03 -4.96 3.79
C SER A 67 2.54 -4.98 3.53
N THR A 68 3.10 -6.10 3.09
CA THR A 68 4.52 -6.20 2.69
C THR A 68 4.78 -5.35 1.45
N TYR A 69 3.90 -5.39 0.46
CA TYR A 69 4.00 -4.55 -0.73
C TYR A 69 3.93 -3.05 -0.38
N LEU A 70 2.96 -2.63 0.45
CA LEU A 70 2.87 -1.24 0.89
C LEU A 70 4.15 -0.76 1.58
N ARG A 71 4.73 -1.60 2.45
CA ARG A 71 6.00 -1.30 3.11
C ARG A 71 7.16 -1.25 2.11
N THR A 72 7.19 -2.17 1.14
CA THR A 72 8.20 -2.18 0.07
C THR A 72 8.18 -0.86 -0.70
N ILE A 73 7.01 -0.41 -1.11
CA ILE A 73 6.85 0.87 -1.81
C ILE A 73 7.28 2.03 -0.90
N GLY A 74 6.77 2.09 0.33
CA GLY A 74 7.08 3.18 1.27
C GLY A 74 8.55 3.30 1.60
N VAL A 75 9.25 2.18 1.85
CA VAL A 75 10.68 2.17 2.18
C VAL A 75 11.53 2.59 0.97
N ASN A 76 11.30 2.04 -0.22
CA ASN A 76 12.05 2.44 -1.42
C ASN A 76 11.78 3.91 -1.79
N TYR A 77 10.52 4.39 -1.64
CA TYR A 77 10.19 5.79 -1.83
C TYR A 77 10.97 6.69 -0.87
N LEU A 78 10.97 6.35 0.43
CA LEU A 78 11.71 7.11 1.43
C LEU A 78 13.23 7.13 1.15
N LEU A 79 13.81 5.96 0.85
CA LEU A 79 15.23 5.85 0.49
C LEU A 79 15.55 6.73 -0.73
N GLY A 80 14.71 6.69 -1.77
CA GLY A 80 14.90 7.52 -2.95
C GLY A 80 14.82 9.02 -2.65
N CYS A 81 13.86 9.46 -1.83
CA CYS A 81 13.72 10.86 -1.43
C CYS A 81 14.92 11.40 -0.64
N ILE A 82 15.65 10.56 0.08
CA ILE A 82 16.86 10.97 0.82
C ILE A 82 18.17 10.74 0.04
N GLY A 83 18.08 10.34 -1.25
CA GLY A 83 19.24 10.11 -2.12
C GLY A 83 19.99 8.80 -1.85
N ALA A 84 19.34 7.83 -1.21
CA ALA A 84 19.90 6.50 -0.98
C ALA A 84 19.58 5.54 -2.14
N PRO A 85 20.36 4.46 -2.33
CA PRO A 85 20.04 3.41 -3.29
C PRO A 85 18.77 2.64 -2.88
N VAL A 86 18.03 2.15 -3.87
CA VAL A 86 16.74 1.47 -3.70
C VAL A 86 16.80 0.04 -4.24
N CYS A 87 16.04 -0.86 -3.63
CA CYS A 87 15.92 -2.25 -4.05
C CYS A 87 14.94 -2.36 -5.23
N ALA A 88 15.40 -2.03 -6.43
CA ALA A 88 14.61 -2.06 -7.66
C ALA A 88 15.52 -2.29 -8.88
N ALA A 89 14.94 -2.72 -10.01
CA ALA A 89 15.62 -2.72 -11.30
C ALA A 89 15.62 -1.32 -11.92
N SER A 90 14.54 -0.57 -11.73
CA SER A 90 14.45 0.86 -12.07
C SER A 90 13.43 1.53 -11.15
N LEU A 91 13.62 2.82 -10.86
CA LEU A 91 12.65 3.64 -10.13
C LEU A 91 12.80 5.11 -10.55
N THR A 92 11.69 5.70 -10.95
CA THR A 92 11.53 7.14 -11.11
C THR A 92 10.49 7.61 -10.11
N LEU A 93 10.73 8.65 -9.32
CA LEU A 93 9.79 9.16 -8.33
C LEU A 93 9.80 10.69 -8.23
N TYR A 94 8.63 11.25 -7.91
CA TYR A 94 8.47 12.63 -7.49
C TYR A 94 8.55 12.73 -5.96
N PRO A 95 9.39 13.58 -5.36
CA PRO A 95 9.62 13.65 -3.92
C PRO A 95 8.53 14.45 -3.19
N ALA A 96 7.29 13.93 -3.16
CA ALA A 96 6.20 14.49 -2.35
C ALA A 96 6.35 14.12 -0.88
N ARG A 97 5.60 14.76 -0.01
CA ARG A 97 5.50 14.36 1.41
C ARG A 97 4.72 13.06 1.53
N MET A 98 5.35 12.04 2.06
CA MET A 98 4.70 10.75 2.31
C MET A 98 3.94 10.77 3.63
N VAL A 99 2.68 10.33 3.59
CA VAL A 99 1.84 10.09 4.79
C VAL A 99 1.33 8.67 4.76
N THR A 100 1.51 7.96 5.89
CA THR A 100 1.12 6.56 5.98
C THR A 100 0.13 6.33 7.10
N SER A 101 -0.84 5.44 6.90
CA SER A 101 -1.63 4.79 7.93
C SER A 101 -1.47 3.28 7.76
N LEU A 102 -0.32 2.79 8.21
CA LEU A 102 -0.02 1.36 8.29
C LEU A 102 -0.40 0.88 9.69
N ARG A 103 -0.59 -0.44 9.87
CA ARG A 103 -0.96 -1.01 11.17
C ARG A 103 -0.09 -0.45 12.28
N THR A 104 -0.71 0.24 13.23
CA THR A 104 -0.09 0.62 14.49
C THR A 104 -0.45 -0.43 15.54
N SER A 105 0.52 -0.81 16.37
CA SER A 105 0.25 -1.58 17.58
C SER A 105 -0.61 -0.75 18.54
N ASP A 106 -1.53 -1.40 19.25
CA ASP A 106 -2.28 -0.76 20.32
C ASP A 106 -1.33 -0.10 21.31
N SER A 107 -1.47 1.21 21.49
CA SER A 107 -0.81 1.93 22.57
C SER A 107 -1.76 1.96 23.75
N LEU A 108 -1.57 1.09 24.71
CA LEU A 108 -2.27 1.08 25.99
C LEU A 108 -2.05 2.39 26.79
N ALA A 109 -1.11 3.23 26.36
CA ALA A 109 -0.75 4.48 27.03
C ALA A 109 -1.63 5.68 26.64
N SER A 110 -2.43 5.61 25.58
CA SER A 110 -3.36 6.67 25.21
C SER A 110 -4.79 6.26 25.55
N ASN A 111 -5.48 7.05 26.37
CA ASN A 111 -6.91 6.89 26.67
C ASN A 111 -7.85 7.11 25.47
N GLU A 112 -7.29 7.17 24.25
CA GLU A 112 -8.08 7.31 23.02
C GLU A 112 -8.33 5.94 22.40
N SER A 113 -9.57 5.71 21.94
CA SER A 113 -9.88 4.50 21.17
C SER A 113 -9.08 4.51 19.87
N TYR A 114 -8.57 3.33 19.48
CA TYR A 114 -7.86 3.13 18.21
C TYR A 114 -8.59 3.77 17.01
N PHE A 115 -9.90 3.60 16.94
CA PHE A 115 -10.74 4.16 15.90
C PHE A 115 -10.70 5.71 15.85
N PHE A 116 -10.74 6.36 17.01
CA PHE A 116 -10.70 7.82 17.07
C PHE A 116 -9.34 8.39 16.65
N ALA A 117 -8.25 7.72 17.03
CA ALA A 117 -6.91 8.08 16.58
C ALA A 117 -6.76 7.92 15.06
N GLU A 118 -7.34 6.87 14.49
CA GLU A 118 -7.39 6.67 13.03
C GLU A 118 -8.17 7.79 12.34
N LEU A 119 -9.36 8.15 12.84
CA LEU A 119 -10.15 9.26 12.30
C LEU A 119 -9.39 10.59 12.32
N LYS A 120 -8.69 10.91 13.41
CA LYS A 120 -7.84 12.11 13.49
C LYS A 120 -6.76 12.11 12.41
N ARG A 121 -6.15 10.95 12.16
CA ARG A 121 -5.13 10.80 11.11
C ARG A 121 -5.71 11.01 9.72
N LEU A 122 -6.85 10.41 9.42
CA LEU A 122 -7.54 10.60 8.14
C LEU A 122 -7.98 12.06 7.95
N LYS A 123 -8.50 12.68 9.00
CA LYS A 123 -8.85 14.11 9.01
C LYS A 123 -7.61 14.98 8.70
N MET A 124 -6.49 14.73 9.35
CA MET A 124 -5.24 15.46 9.10
C MET A 124 -4.79 15.33 7.64
N ILE A 125 -4.94 14.15 7.02
CA ILE A 125 -4.62 13.96 5.59
C ILE A 125 -5.50 14.86 4.73
N ILE A 126 -6.81 14.86 4.97
CA ILE A 126 -7.77 15.69 4.21
C ILE A 126 -7.46 17.17 4.38
N ASP A 127 -7.22 17.63 5.61
CA ASP A 127 -6.93 19.05 5.90
C ASP A 127 -5.66 19.52 5.15
N ARG A 128 -4.63 18.70 5.12
CA ARG A 128 -3.38 18.99 4.41
C ARG A 128 -3.59 19.06 2.89
N LEU A 129 -4.37 18.13 2.32
CA LEU A 129 -4.74 18.17 0.90
C LEU A 129 -5.55 19.44 0.56
N GLN A 130 -6.51 19.83 1.41
CA GLN A 130 -7.29 21.06 1.23
C GLN A 130 -6.44 22.33 1.32
N GLN A 131 -5.32 22.28 2.04
CA GLN A 131 -4.31 23.34 2.07
C GLN A 131 -3.39 23.36 0.86
N GLY A 132 -3.60 22.45 -0.11
CA GLY A 132 -2.81 22.35 -1.33
C GLY A 132 -1.48 21.61 -1.18
N GLU A 133 -1.28 20.86 -0.08
CA GLU A 133 -0.07 20.05 0.07
C GLU A 133 -0.08 18.86 -0.91
N GLN A 134 1.06 18.66 -1.55
CA GLN A 134 1.31 17.50 -2.40
C GLN A 134 1.72 16.29 -1.56
N LEU A 135 0.81 15.32 -1.42
CA LEU A 135 1.01 14.15 -0.57
C LEU A 135 1.09 12.87 -1.41
N PHE A 136 1.98 11.96 -0.98
CA PHE A 136 1.92 10.55 -1.36
C PHE A 136 1.36 9.75 -0.19
N ILE A 137 0.22 9.07 -0.37
CA ILE A 137 -0.58 8.49 0.71
C ILE A 137 -0.52 6.96 0.64
N ILE A 138 -0.19 6.30 1.75
CA ILE A 138 -0.18 4.84 1.86
C ILE A 138 -1.07 4.42 3.03
N LEU A 139 -2.16 3.71 2.72
CA LEU A 139 -3.17 3.27 3.69
C LEU A 139 -3.25 1.73 3.73
N ASP A 140 -3.26 1.15 4.93
CA ASP A 140 -3.44 -0.30 5.14
C ASP A 140 -4.68 -0.57 5.98
N GLU A 141 -5.76 -0.96 5.31
CA GLU A 141 -7.04 -1.28 5.93
C GLU A 141 -7.58 -0.19 6.86
N ILE A 142 -8.27 0.79 6.31
CA ILE A 142 -8.85 1.90 7.05
C ILE A 142 -10.15 1.54 7.78
N LEU A 143 -10.49 2.34 8.81
CA LEU A 143 -11.73 2.29 9.59
C LEU A 143 -12.01 0.91 10.23
N LYS A 144 -10.99 0.33 10.87
CA LYS A 144 -11.08 -1.02 11.48
C LYS A 144 -11.93 -1.06 12.76
N GLY A 145 -12.08 0.04 13.44
CA GLY A 145 -12.71 0.09 14.77
C GLY A 145 -14.23 0.27 14.76
N THR A 146 -14.92 0.08 13.62
CA THR A 146 -16.37 0.24 13.50
C THR A 146 -17.03 -0.98 12.85
N ASN A 147 -18.38 -0.99 12.80
CA ASN A 147 -19.14 -2.05 12.13
C ASN A 147 -18.91 -2.06 10.60
N SER A 148 -19.22 -3.16 9.94
CA SER A 148 -18.94 -3.37 8.53
C SER A 148 -19.64 -2.38 7.59
N ILE A 149 -20.86 -1.95 7.93
CA ILE A 149 -21.67 -1.04 7.11
C ILE A 149 -21.07 0.36 7.14
N ASP A 150 -20.74 0.88 8.34
CA ASP A 150 -20.15 2.20 8.51
C ASP A 150 -18.72 2.23 7.94
N LYS A 151 -17.96 1.14 8.13
CA LYS A 151 -16.65 0.98 7.51
C LYS A 151 -16.72 1.11 6.00
N GLN A 152 -17.61 0.35 5.35
CA GLN A 152 -17.76 0.37 3.89
C GLN A 152 -18.17 1.77 3.40
N LYS A 153 -19.23 2.36 3.97
CA LYS A 153 -19.71 3.70 3.59
C LYS A 153 -18.64 4.76 3.81
N GLY A 154 -17.97 4.73 4.96
CA GLY A 154 -16.91 5.67 5.30
C GLY A 154 -15.70 5.54 4.38
N SER A 155 -15.28 4.32 4.06
CA SER A 155 -14.16 4.07 3.15
C SER A 155 -14.45 4.55 1.72
N LEU A 156 -15.65 4.30 1.19
CA LEU A 156 -16.07 4.80 -0.11
C LEU A 156 -16.10 6.33 -0.15
N ALA A 157 -16.69 6.97 0.88
CA ALA A 157 -16.75 8.43 0.98
C ALA A 157 -15.35 9.05 1.07
N LEU A 158 -14.45 8.46 1.88
CA LEU A 158 -13.07 8.91 1.99
C LEU A 158 -12.34 8.82 0.65
N MET A 159 -12.44 7.70 -0.07
CA MET A 159 -11.78 7.55 -1.36
C MET A 159 -12.26 8.58 -2.38
N LYS A 160 -13.57 8.85 -2.45
CA LYS A 160 -14.13 9.92 -3.30
C LYS A 160 -13.57 11.29 -2.94
N GLN A 161 -13.44 11.57 -1.65
CA GLN A 161 -12.87 12.82 -1.17
C GLN A 161 -11.37 12.94 -1.48
N LEU A 162 -10.59 11.85 -1.38
CA LEU A 162 -9.18 11.84 -1.76
C LEU A 162 -9.01 12.11 -3.27
N VAL A 163 -9.81 11.50 -4.13
CA VAL A 163 -9.80 11.75 -5.57
C VAL A 163 -10.18 13.20 -5.88
N ALA A 164 -11.22 13.74 -5.26
CA ALA A 164 -11.66 15.13 -5.43
C ALA A 164 -10.58 16.15 -5.01
N ASN A 165 -9.76 15.82 -4.00
CA ASN A 165 -8.64 16.65 -3.54
C ASN A 165 -7.33 16.36 -4.30
N GLN A 166 -7.38 15.75 -5.49
CA GLN A 166 -6.22 15.51 -6.36
C GLN A 166 -5.12 14.66 -5.69
N ALA A 167 -5.48 13.80 -4.75
CA ALA A 167 -4.52 12.98 -4.02
C ALA A 167 -3.97 11.82 -4.86
N CYS A 168 -2.75 11.40 -4.52
CA CYS A 168 -2.11 10.21 -5.07
C CYS A 168 -1.72 9.24 -3.97
N GLY A 169 -1.91 7.94 -4.20
CA GLY A 169 -1.58 6.97 -3.17
C GLY A 169 -1.92 5.53 -3.48
N ILE A 170 -1.80 4.74 -2.44
CA ILE A 170 -2.08 3.30 -2.46
C ILE A 170 -2.90 2.96 -1.22
N ILE A 171 -3.96 2.19 -1.40
CA ILE A 171 -4.74 1.61 -0.30
C ILE A 171 -4.80 0.10 -0.43
N ALA A 172 -4.44 -0.61 0.63
CA ALA A 172 -4.71 -2.03 0.75
C ALA A 172 -5.99 -2.26 1.56
N THR A 173 -6.84 -3.15 1.09
CA THR A 173 -8.10 -3.47 1.74
C THR A 173 -8.53 -4.92 1.46
N HIS A 174 -9.35 -5.46 2.35
CA HIS A 174 -10.11 -6.68 2.08
C HIS A 174 -11.58 -6.39 1.70
N ASP A 175 -12.00 -5.12 1.70
CA ASP A 175 -13.33 -4.72 1.24
C ASP A 175 -13.34 -4.60 -0.29
N LEU A 176 -13.98 -5.57 -0.93
CA LEU A 176 -14.06 -5.63 -2.39
C LEU A 176 -14.93 -4.52 -3.00
N ALA A 177 -15.81 -3.91 -2.20
CA ALA A 177 -16.67 -2.81 -2.67
C ALA A 177 -15.86 -1.56 -3.06
N LEU A 178 -14.68 -1.34 -2.44
CA LEU A 178 -13.79 -0.27 -2.87
C LEU A 178 -13.30 -0.47 -4.31
N GLY A 179 -13.18 -1.72 -4.75
CA GLY A 179 -12.78 -2.02 -6.13
C GLY A 179 -13.77 -1.51 -7.19
N GLU A 180 -15.05 -1.38 -6.85
CA GLU A 180 -16.06 -0.84 -7.78
C GLU A 180 -15.80 0.64 -8.14
N LEU A 181 -15.01 1.36 -7.33
CA LEU A 181 -14.65 2.76 -7.61
C LEU A 181 -13.84 2.94 -8.91
N GLU A 182 -13.14 1.92 -9.41
CA GLU A 182 -12.46 2.00 -10.72
C GLU A 182 -13.48 2.21 -11.86
N LYS A 183 -14.69 1.66 -11.74
CA LYS A 183 -15.76 1.86 -12.74
C LYS A 183 -16.30 3.29 -12.72
N GLU A 184 -16.35 3.91 -11.53
CA GLU A 184 -16.81 5.29 -11.35
C GLU A 184 -15.69 6.29 -11.73
N PHE A 185 -14.42 5.94 -11.44
CA PHE A 185 -13.24 6.79 -11.66
C PHE A 185 -12.14 6.09 -12.46
N PRO A 186 -12.40 5.66 -13.73
CA PRO A 186 -11.46 4.82 -14.50
C PRO A 186 -10.14 5.50 -14.84
N ASN A 187 -10.10 6.83 -14.77
CA ASN A 187 -8.90 7.64 -15.02
C ASN A 187 -8.13 8.06 -13.76
N GLN A 188 -8.62 7.70 -12.57
CA GLN A 188 -8.06 8.10 -11.28
C GLN A 188 -7.81 6.92 -10.34
N ILE A 189 -8.42 5.77 -10.60
CA ILE A 189 -8.31 4.57 -9.76
C ILE A 189 -7.94 3.38 -10.62
N LYS A 190 -7.02 2.55 -10.12
CA LYS A 190 -6.65 1.27 -10.71
C LYS A 190 -6.66 0.18 -9.65
N ASN A 191 -7.30 -0.94 -9.95
CA ASN A 191 -7.36 -2.09 -9.07
C ASN A 191 -6.21 -3.05 -9.32
N TYR A 192 -5.63 -3.51 -8.22
CA TYR A 192 -4.68 -4.62 -8.18
C TYR A 192 -5.09 -5.62 -7.10
N ARG A 193 -4.56 -6.81 -7.20
CA ARG A 193 -4.84 -7.88 -6.24
C ARG A 193 -3.63 -8.73 -5.93
N PHE A 194 -3.64 -9.27 -4.72
CA PHE A 194 -2.86 -10.43 -4.34
C PHE A 194 -3.79 -11.62 -4.14
N GLU A 195 -3.51 -12.72 -4.78
CA GLU A 195 -4.30 -13.94 -4.68
C GLU A 195 -3.53 -15.05 -3.98
N ALA A 196 -4.29 -15.91 -3.32
CA ALA A 196 -3.81 -17.19 -2.86
C ALA A 196 -4.36 -18.28 -3.80
N ASP A 197 -3.50 -19.15 -4.25
CA ASP A 197 -3.86 -20.30 -5.04
C ASP A 197 -4.02 -21.54 -4.14
N ILE A 198 -4.93 -22.44 -4.48
CA ILE A 198 -5.10 -23.73 -3.79
C ILE A 198 -4.48 -24.80 -4.68
N GLN A 199 -3.37 -25.36 -4.23
CA GLN A 199 -2.69 -26.48 -4.91
C GLN A 199 -2.57 -27.64 -3.93
N ASP A 200 -2.93 -28.86 -4.35
CA ASP A 200 -2.87 -30.08 -3.56
C ASP A 200 -3.51 -29.96 -2.17
N ASN A 201 -4.67 -29.28 -2.10
CA ASN A 201 -5.38 -28.97 -0.84
C ASN A 201 -4.54 -28.12 0.14
N GLU A 202 -3.56 -27.36 -0.38
CA GLU A 202 -2.77 -26.38 0.36
C GLU A 202 -2.94 -24.97 -0.20
N LEU A 203 -2.96 -23.98 0.73
CA LEU A 203 -3.00 -22.57 0.36
C LEU A 203 -1.58 -22.10 0.09
N THR A 204 -1.34 -21.69 -1.16
CA THR A 204 -0.06 -21.14 -1.60
C THR A 204 -0.19 -19.67 -1.98
N PHE A 205 0.87 -18.90 -1.78
CA PHE A 205 0.89 -17.47 -2.09
C PHE A 205 2.04 -17.18 -3.06
N SER A 206 1.70 -16.69 -4.24
CA SER A 206 2.72 -16.26 -5.22
C SER A 206 3.39 -14.94 -4.83
N TYR A 207 2.75 -14.13 -3.98
CA TYR A 207 3.14 -12.76 -3.62
C TYR A 207 3.34 -11.85 -4.83
N GLN A 208 2.76 -12.18 -5.97
CA GLN A 208 2.79 -11.40 -7.20
C GLN A 208 1.57 -10.50 -7.30
N LEU A 209 1.82 -9.22 -7.56
CA LEU A 209 0.77 -8.24 -7.82
C LEU A 209 0.16 -8.51 -9.19
N ARG A 210 -1.16 -8.61 -9.27
CA ARG A 210 -1.93 -8.82 -10.52
C ARG A 210 -2.98 -7.73 -10.66
N GLU A 211 -3.36 -7.39 -11.89
CA GLU A 211 -4.42 -6.44 -12.14
C GLU A 211 -5.80 -7.01 -11.75
N GLY A 212 -6.71 -6.10 -11.34
CA GLY A 212 -8.11 -6.40 -11.02
C GLY A 212 -8.38 -6.59 -9.53
N ILE A 213 -9.60 -7.03 -9.21
CA ILE A 213 -10.10 -7.23 -7.84
C ILE A 213 -9.92 -8.70 -7.45
N ALA A 214 -9.56 -8.97 -6.19
CA ALA A 214 -9.43 -10.33 -5.68
C ALA A 214 -10.78 -11.08 -5.74
N GLN A 215 -10.74 -12.32 -6.22
CA GLN A 215 -11.93 -13.16 -6.34
C GLN A 215 -12.12 -14.09 -5.13
N ASN A 216 -11.02 -14.54 -4.51
CA ASN A 216 -11.04 -15.52 -3.44
C ASN A 216 -10.43 -14.94 -2.15
N MET A 217 -11.19 -14.94 -1.07
CA MET A 217 -10.72 -14.50 0.25
C MET A 217 -10.17 -15.64 1.11
N ASN A 218 -10.35 -16.89 0.71
CA ASN A 218 -9.78 -18.15 1.24
C ASN A 218 -9.85 -18.38 2.76
N ALA A 219 -10.50 -17.50 3.53
CA ALA A 219 -10.63 -17.66 4.99
C ALA A 219 -11.45 -18.91 5.35
N CYS A 220 -12.55 -19.16 4.64
CA CYS A 220 -13.38 -20.33 4.86
C CYS A 220 -12.63 -21.64 4.57
N PHE A 221 -11.79 -21.66 3.54
CA PHE A 221 -10.94 -22.81 3.23
C PHE A 221 -9.97 -23.12 4.38
N LEU A 222 -9.30 -22.09 4.92
CA LEU A 222 -8.40 -22.26 6.07
C LEU A 222 -9.14 -22.75 7.32
N MET A 223 -10.32 -22.19 7.62
CA MET A 223 -11.14 -22.63 8.77
C MET A 223 -11.57 -24.09 8.62
N LYS A 224 -11.96 -24.50 7.41
CA LYS A 224 -12.29 -25.90 7.12
C LYS A 224 -11.08 -26.81 7.27
N LYS A 225 -9.92 -26.43 6.72
CA LYS A 225 -8.68 -27.20 6.82
C LYS A 225 -8.21 -27.36 8.27
N MET A 226 -8.43 -26.35 9.12
CA MET A 226 -8.09 -26.38 10.56
C MET A 226 -9.15 -27.09 11.42
N GLY A 227 -10.24 -27.62 10.82
CA GLY A 227 -11.32 -28.28 11.55
C GLY A 227 -12.18 -27.33 12.40
N ILE A 228 -12.14 -26.03 12.12
CA ILE A 228 -12.95 -25.01 12.82
C ILE A 228 -14.38 -24.96 12.27
N THR A 229 -14.53 -25.24 10.97
CA THR A 229 -15.84 -25.32 10.30
C THR A 229 -15.98 -26.66 9.59
N VAL A 230 -17.23 -27.15 9.44
CA VAL A 230 -17.56 -28.40 8.73
C VAL A 230 -17.57 -28.18 7.22
#